data_f1497a5c33a20ec4f2cb26c4594b50e6
#
_entry.id   f1497a5c33a20ec4f2cb26c4594b50e6
#
_cell.length_a   1.000
_cell.length_b   1.000
_cell.length_c   1.000
_cell.angle_alpha   90.00
_cell.angle_beta   90.00
_cell.angle_gamma   90.00
#
_symmetry.space_group_name_H-M   'P 1'
#
loop_
_entity.id
_entity.type
_entity.pdbx_description
1 polymer ?
#
loop_
_entity_poly.entity_id
_entity_poly.type
_entity_poly.pdbx_seq_one_letter_code
_entity_poly.pdbx_strand_id
1 'polypeptide(L)'
;KVKMKTIVIATKNAGKAREYQDMLAPLGIEVKTLADFAPIAINENGKTFEENATIKATTAANQLQLPVMADDSGLMVDALGGAPGVHSARYAGDHDDAANNAKLLLALKEVPDEKRTAHFHTTIVGIKPDGTKLVANGRVDGHILHQLTGENGFGYDPLFYVDELGKSMAQLTADQKNQISHRGRALRSFMKQFNDWW
;
A
#
# COMPACT_ATOMS: atom_id res chain seq x y z
N LYS A 1 -17.33 19.89 -22.02
CA LYS A 1 -17.13 18.55 -21.40
C LYS A 1 -15.83 18.56 -20.62
N VAL A 2 -15.89 18.35 -19.31
CA VAL A 2 -14.68 18.14 -18.50
C VAL A 2 -14.09 16.79 -18.92
N LYS A 3 -12.87 16.81 -19.45
CA LYS A 3 -12.17 15.59 -19.85
C LYS A 3 -11.79 14.83 -18.59
N MET A 4 -12.23 13.56 -18.47
CA MET A 4 -11.88 12.70 -17.36
C MET A 4 -10.37 12.48 -17.35
N LYS A 5 -9.74 12.68 -16.19
CA LYS A 5 -8.31 12.39 -16.02
C LYS A 5 -8.13 10.89 -15.85
N THR A 6 -7.13 10.34 -16.54
CA THR A 6 -6.77 8.93 -16.45
C THR A 6 -5.38 8.81 -15.85
N ILE A 7 -5.25 8.06 -14.76
CA ILE A 7 -3.97 7.76 -14.14
C ILE A 7 -3.69 6.26 -14.21
N VAL A 8 -2.44 5.92 -14.46
CA VAL A 8 -1.97 4.53 -14.41
C VAL A 8 -1.42 4.25 -13.01
N ILE A 9 -1.86 3.16 -12.41
CA ILE A 9 -1.29 2.69 -11.14
C ILE A 9 -0.37 1.51 -11.44
N ALA A 10 0.91 1.67 -11.15
CA ALA A 10 1.94 0.65 -11.40
C ALA A 10 1.93 -0.39 -10.29
N THR A 11 0.90 -1.23 -10.26
CA THR A 11 0.77 -2.33 -9.31
C THR A 11 0.31 -3.60 -10.00
N LYS A 12 0.78 -4.74 -9.50
CA LYS A 12 0.28 -6.08 -9.84
C LYS A 12 -0.59 -6.64 -8.72
N ASN A 13 -0.74 -5.92 -7.61
CA ASN A 13 -1.55 -6.32 -6.47
C ASN A 13 -3.00 -5.90 -6.70
N ALA A 14 -3.88 -6.89 -6.91
CA ALA A 14 -5.30 -6.66 -7.18
C ALA A 14 -6.02 -5.95 -6.03
N GLY A 15 -5.65 -6.24 -4.79
CA GLY A 15 -6.22 -5.59 -3.61
C GLY A 15 -5.91 -4.10 -3.56
N LYS A 16 -4.66 -3.73 -3.82
CA LYS A 16 -4.25 -2.33 -3.91
C LYS A 16 -4.95 -1.60 -5.06
N ALA A 17 -4.98 -2.21 -6.23
CA ALA A 17 -5.64 -1.64 -7.41
C ALA A 17 -7.10 -1.32 -7.10
N ARG A 18 -7.80 -2.24 -6.45
CA ARG A 18 -9.20 -2.07 -6.08
C ARG A 18 -9.40 -0.91 -5.10
N GLU A 19 -8.56 -0.81 -4.08
CA GLU A 19 -8.63 0.29 -3.12
C GLU A 19 -8.45 1.65 -3.81
N TYR A 20 -7.47 1.79 -4.70
CA TYR A 20 -7.26 3.03 -5.45
C TYR A 20 -8.44 3.35 -6.38
N GLN A 21 -8.97 2.35 -7.08
CA GLN A 21 -10.15 2.54 -7.93
C GLN A 21 -11.35 3.04 -7.12
N ASP A 22 -11.61 2.42 -5.97
CA ASP A 22 -12.73 2.80 -5.09
C ASP A 22 -12.58 4.24 -4.57
N MET A 23 -11.36 4.66 -4.27
CA MET A 23 -11.10 5.99 -3.73
C MET A 23 -11.04 7.09 -4.79
N LEU A 24 -10.60 6.77 -6.01
CA LEU A 24 -10.41 7.76 -7.09
C LEU A 24 -11.62 7.91 -8.01
N ALA A 25 -12.44 6.88 -8.18
CA ALA A 25 -13.62 6.94 -9.02
C ALA A 25 -14.59 8.07 -8.62
N PRO A 26 -14.90 8.28 -7.30
CA PRO A 26 -15.75 9.39 -6.89
C PRO A 26 -15.20 10.77 -7.22
N LEU A 27 -13.89 10.88 -7.45
CA LEU A 27 -13.21 12.13 -7.82
C LEU A 27 -13.18 12.37 -9.33
N GLY A 28 -13.83 11.49 -10.11
CA GLY A 28 -13.86 11.61 -11.58
C GLY A 28 -12.55 11.22 -12.25
N ILE A 29 -11.72 10.40 -11.58
CA ILE A 29 -10.45 9.93 -12.11
C ILE A 29 -10.59 8.48 -12.55
N GLU A 30 -10.30 8.21 -13.82
CA GLU A 30 -10.22 6.86 -14.35
C GLU A 30 -8.89 6.23 -13.95
N VAL A 31 -8.94 5.01 -13.45
CA VAL A 31 -7.76 4.26 -13.04
C VAL A 31 -7.50 3.13 -14.02
N LYS A 32 -6.29 3.08 -14.56
CA LYS A 32 -5.76 1.92 -15.29
C LYS A 32 -4.64 1.30 -14.46
N THR A 33 -4.43 0.00 -14.64
CA THR A 33 -3.36 -0.73 -13.96
C THR A 33 -2.38 -1.30 -14.98
N LEU A 34 -1.29 -1.90 -14.52
CA LEU A 34 -0.32 -2.55 -15.43
C LEU A 34 -0.95 -3.71 -16.20
N ALA A 35 -2.04 -4.29 -15.72
CA ALA A 35 -2.78 -5.35 -16.41
C ALA A 35 -3.43 -4.87 -17.71
N ASP A 36 -3.66 -3.56 -17.85
CA ASP A 36 -4.26 -2.95 -19.05
C ASP A 36 -3.24 -2.72 -20.18
N PHE A 37 -1.97 -3.03 -19.94
CA PHE A 37 -0.87 -2.79 -20.86
C PHE A 37 -0.04 -4.06 -21.08
N ALA A 38 0.89 -4.02 -22.04
CA ALA A 38 1.88 -5.07 -22.21
C ALA A 38 2.74 -5.22 -20.96
N PRO A 39 3.20 -6.43 -20.62
CA PRO A 39 4.00 -6.65 -19.42
C PRO A 39 5.23 -5.74 -19.35
N ILE A 40 5.44 -5.16 -18.17
CA ILE A 40 6.58 -4.30 -17.85
C ILE A 40 7.41 -4.99 -16.78
N ALA A 41 8.69 -5.22 -17.06
CA ALA A 41 9.61 -5.75 -16.07
C ALA A 41 10.05 -4.62 -15.13
N ILE A 42 9.79 -4.79 -13.84
CA ILE A 42 10.18 -3.84 -12.81
C ILE A 42 11.01 -4.57 -11.74
N ASN A 43 12.22 -4.07 -11.50
CA ASN A 43 13.09 -4.61 -10.47
C ASN A 43 13.05 -3.74 -9.22
N GLU A 44 12.28 -4.17 -8.22
CA GLU A 44 12.11 -3.48 -6.94
C GLU A 44 13.25 -3.85 -5.99
N ASN A 45 14.42 -3.31 -6.22
CA ASN A 45 15.62 -3.57 -5.42
C ASN A 45 15.98 -2.41 -4.47
N GLY A 46 15.09 -1.47 -4.26
CA GLY A 46 15.28 -0.37 -3.33
C GLY A 46 15.26 -0.82 -1.87
N LYS A 47 15.83 0.00 -1.01
CA LYS A 47 15.93 -0.27 0.43
C LYS A 47 14.85 0.44 1.24
N THR A 48 14.14 1.39 0.64
CA THR A 48 13.07 2.15 1.28
C THR A 48 11.79 2.05 0.46
N PHE A 49 10.67 2.36 1.09
CA PHE A 49 9.38 2.42 0.40
C PHE A 49 9.41 3.47 -0.73
N GLU A 50 10.01 4.63 -0.47
CA GLU A 50 10.10 5.68 -1.49
C GLU A 50 10.94 5.25 -2.69
N GLU A 51 12.08 4.59 -2.45
CA GLU A 51 12.92 4.07 -3.53
C GLU A 51 12.17 3.09 -4.42
N ASN A 52 11.48 2.12 -3.82
CA ASN A 52 10.71 1.12 -4.57
C ASN A 52 9.54 1.74 -5.33
N ALA A 53 8.80 2.64 -4.70
CA ALA A 53 7.70 3.34 -5.37
C ALA A 53 8.22 4.19 -6.53
N THR A 54 9.36 4.87 -6.36
CA THR A 54 10.00 5.67 -7.41
C THR A 54 10.44 4.80 -8.58
N ILE A 55 11.06 3.64 -8.32
CA ILE A 55 11.47 2.69 -9.35
C ILE A 55 10.26 2.25 -10.19
N LYS A 56 9.18 1.85 -9.52
CA LYS A 56 7.96 1.42 -10.22
C LYS A 56 7.36 2.52 -11.07
N ALA A 57 7.17 3.70 -10.49
CA ALA A 57 6.55 4.82 -11.18
C ALA A 57 7.41 5.29 -12.36
N THR A 58 8.71 5.43 -12.17
CA THR A 58 9.63 5.88 -13.22
C THR A 58 9.69 4.89 -14.38
N THR A 59 9.84 3.60 -14.09
CA THR A 59 9.90 2.55 -15.11
C THR A 59 8.63 2.55 -15.95
N ALA A 60 7.47 2.57 -15.30
CA ALA A 60 6.18 2.55 -16.00
C ALA A 60 5.93 3.85 -16.79
N ALA A 61 6.22 5.01 -16.21
CA ALA A 61 6.03 6.28 -16.90
C ALA A 61 6.90 6.40 -18.15
N ASN A 62 8.15 5.94 -18.07
CA ASN A 62 9.07 5.95 -19.22
C ASN A 62 8.60 5.01 -20.34
N GLN A 63 8.11 3.84 -20.00
CA GLN A 63 7.64 2.89 -21.02
C GLN A 63 6.28 3.27 -21.61
N LEU A 64 5.35 3.74 -20.78
CA LEU A 64 3.99 4.05 -21.19
C LEU A 64 3.81 5.46 -21.73
N GLN A 65 4.75 6.38 -21.42
CA GLN A 65 4.64 7.81 -21.74
C GLN A 65 3.31 8.42 -21.24
N LEU A 66 2.91 8.04 -20.03
CA LEU A 66 1.71 8.48 -19.32
C LEU A 66 2.08 8.85 -17.88
N PRO A 67 1.27 9.70 -17.22
CA PRO A 67 1.41 9.90 -15.78
C PRO A 67 1.13 8.60 -15.03
N VAL A 68 2.02 8.23 -14.12
CA VAL A 68 1.95 6.99 -13.36
C VAL A 68 2.03 7.28 -11.87
N MET A 69 1.20 6.61 -11.11
CA MET A 69 1.26 6.56 -9.66
C MET A 69 1.70 5.15 -9.25
N ALA A 70 2.60 5.05 -8.30
CA ALA A 70 2.99 3.78 -7.71
C ALA A 70 3.06 3.93 -6.20
N ASP A 71 2.89 2.84 -5.48
CA ASP A 71 3.14 2.79 -4.05
C ASP A 71 4.09 1.67 -3.68
N ASP A 72 4.73 1.83 -2.54
CA ASP A 72 5.30 0.72 -1.81
C ASP A 72 4.83 0.80 -0.37
N SER A 73 4.36 -0.32 0.14
CA SER A 73 3.69 -0.40 1.44
C SER A 73 4.28 -1.55 2.25
N GLY A 74 4.23 -1.42 3.56
CA GLY A 74 4.67 -2.50 4.41
C GLY A 74 4.20 -2.36 5.84
N LEU A 75 4.30 -3.49 6.54
CA LEU A 75 4.06 -3.61 7.96
C LEU A 75 5.39 -3.45 8.70
N MET A 76 5.43 -2.54 9.66
CA MET A 76 6.58 -2.27 10.50
C MET A 76 6.24 -2.70 11.93
N VAL A 77 6.91 -3.76 12.43
CA VAL A 77 6.67 -4.28 13.79
C VAL A 77 7.83 -3.89 14.69
N ASP A 78 7.54 -3.16 15.75
CA ASP A 78 8.58 -2.58 16.61
C ASP A 78 9.45 -3.63 17.29
N ALA A 79 8.84 -4.71 17.79
CA ALA A 79 9.58 -5.82 18.43
C ALA A 79 10.51 -6.57 17.47
N LEU A 80 10.32 -6.38 16.16
CA LEU A 80 11.16 -7.02 15.12
C LEU A 80 12.09 -6.01 14.44
N GLY A 81 12.33 -4.87 15.08
CA GLY A 81 13.21 -3.83 14.54
C GLY A 81 12.69 -3.21 13.25
N GLY A 82 11.38 -3.21 13.05
CA GLY A 82 10.72 -2.69 11.85
C GLY A 82 10.47 -3.73 10.75
N ALA A 83 10.90 -4.99 10.94
CA ALA A 83 10.56 -6.05 9.99
C ALA A 83 9.04 -6.37 10.06
N PRO A 84 8.42 -6.86 8.98
CA PRO A 84 9.00 -7.19 7.68
C PRO A 84 9.32 -5.99 6.77
N GLY A 85 8.76 -4.78 7.01
CA GLY A 85 9.11 -3.57 6.29
C GLY A 85 8.96 -3.68 4.77
N VAL A 86 9.99 -3.34 4.00
CA VAL A 86 9.97 -3.41 2.52
C VAL A 86 9.81 -4.85 2.00
N HIS A 87 10.03 -5.86 2.84
CA HIS A 87 9.88 -7.27 2.50
C HIS A 87 8.50 -7.83 2.86
N SER A 88 7.54 -6.99 3.22
CA SER A 88 6.22 -7.42 3.72
C SER A 88 5.50 -8.39 2.79
N ALA A 89 5.50 -8.15 1.49
CA ALA A 89 4.82 -9.00 0.51
C ALA A 89 5.50 -10.37 0.32
N ARG A 90 6.75 -10.50 0.72
CA ARG A 90 7.56 -11.72 0.52
C ARG A 90 8.29 -12.16 1.79
N TYR A 91 7.71 -11.91 2.94
CA TYR A 91 8.32 -12.21 4.24
C TYR A 91 8.64 -13.71 4.41
N ALA A 92 7.72 -14.59 4.02
CA ALA A 92 7.90 -16.03 4.02
C ALA A 92 7.69 -16.65 2.63
N GLY A 93 6.85 -16.03 1.80
CA GLY A 93 6.55 -16.48 0.45
C GLY A 93 6.03 -15.32 -0.39
N ASP A 94 6.40 -15.26 -1.66
CA ASP A 94 6.05 -14.15 -2.55
C ASP A 94 4.52 -14.06 -2.72
N HIS A 95 3.93 -13.00 -2.19
CA HIS A 95 2.48 -12.77 -2.16
C HIS A 95 1.68 -13.93 -1.55
N ASP A 96 2.31 -14.74 -0.69
CA ASP A 96 1.66 -15.81 0.07
C ASP A 96 1.24 -15.28 1.44
N ASP A 97 0.04 -14.74 1.52
CA ASP A 97 -0.48 -14.11 2.74
C ASP A 97 -0.51 -15.09 3.91
N ALA A 98 -0.93 -16.34 3.68
CA ALA A 98 -0.98 -17.35 4.73
C ALA A 98 0.40 -17.66 5.32
N ALA A 99 1.41 -17.85 4.47
CA ALA A 99 2.78 -18.11 4.90
C ALA A 99 3.39 -16.88 5.60
N ASN A 100 3.14 -15.68 5.08
CA ASN A 100 3.63 -14.44 5.65
C ASN A 100 3.04 -14.17 7.04
N ASN A 101 1.74 -14.38 7.22
CA ASN A 101 1.06 -14.27 8.51
C ASN A 101 1.55 -15.32 9.51
N ALA A 102 1.74 -16.56 9.07
CA ALA A 102 2.26 -17.63 9.93
C ALA A 102 3.67 -17.32 10.44
N LYS A 103 4.54 -16.81 9.57
CA LYS A 103 5.89 -16.41 9.97
C LYS A 103 5.86 -15.28 10.98
N LEU A 104 4.99 -14.28 10.79
CA LEU A 104 4.85 -13.16 11.71
C LEU A 104 4.39 -13.63 13.10
N LEU A 105 3.38 -14.50 13.15
CA LEU A 105 2.90 -15.06 14.41
C LEU A 105 4.00 -15.84 15.14
N LEU A 106 4.78 -16.63 14.41
CA LEU A 106 5.89 -17.39 14.98
C LEU A 106 6.99 -16.44 15.53
N ALA A 107 7.33 -15.40 14.80
CA ALA A 107 8.33 -14.44 15.21
C ALA A 107 7.92 -13.67 16.48
N LEU A 108 6.63 -13.52 16.73
CA LEU A 108 6.10 -12.78 17.89
C LEU A 108 5.61 -13.71 19.01
N LYS A 109 5.83 -15.01 18.90
CA LYS A 109 5.32 -16.01 19.84
C LYS A 109 5.61 -15.71 21.30
N GLU A 110 6.81 -15.22 21.62
CA GLU A 110 7.26 -14.90 22.98
C GLU A 110 7.15 -13.41 23.31
N VAL A 111 6.57 -12.61 22.43
CA VAL A 111 6.46 -11.16 22.62
C VAL A 111 5.12 -10.84 23.31
N PRO A 112 5.16 -10.21 24.50
CA PRO A 112 3.93 -9.85 25.22
C PRO A 112 3.14 -8.75 24.50
N ASP A 113 1.83 -8.66 24.80
CA ASP A 113 0.90 -7.76 24.13
C ASP A 113 1.37 -6.30 24.08
N GLU A 114 1.88 -5.79 25.19
CA GLU A 114 2.33 -4.40 25.28
C GLU A 114 3.55 -4.07 24.42
N LYS A 115 4.23 -5.08 23.88
CA LYS A 115 5.39 -4.93 22.99
C LYS A 115 5.10 -5.32 21.55
N ARG A 116 3.83 -5.54 21.20
CA ARG A 116 3.41 -5.96 19.85
C ARG A 116 2.94 -4.77 19.00
N THR A 117 3.37 -3.57 19.35
CA THR A 117 3.03 -2.37 18.59
C THR A 117 3.60 -2.42 17.17
N ALA A 118 2.84 -1.90 16.24
CA ALA A 118 3.18 -1.92 14.82
C ALA A 118 2.49 -0.77 14.09
N HIS A 119 2.93 -0.52 12.86
CA HIS A 119 2.20 0.37 11.97
C HIS A 119 2.31 -0.13 10.53
N PHE A 120 1.28 0.16 9.75
CA PHE A 120 1.38 0.11 8.30
C PHE A 120 1.87 1.46 7.79
N HIS A 121 2.74 1.42 6.80
CA HIS A 121 3.22 2.59 6.09
C HIS A 121 3.06 2.39 4.59
N THR A 122 2.74 3.46 3.87
CA THR A 122 2.86 3.49 2.42
C THR A 122 3.44 4.81 1.95
N THR A 123 4.25 4.73 0.91
CA THR A 123 4.71 5.89 0.15
C THR A 123 4.11 5.81 -1.24
N ILE A 124 3.43 6.86 -1.66
CA ILE A 124 2.91 7.01 -3.02
C ILE A 124 3.84 7.96 -3.77
N VAL A 125 4.25 7.57 -4.96
CA VAL A 125 5.05 8.40 -5.86
C VAL A 125 4.30 8.53 -7.18
N GLY A 126 4.07 9.79 -7.60
CA GLY A 126 3.59 10.11 -8.94
C GLY A 126 4.76 10.59 -9.79
N ILE A 127 4.86 10.08 -11.01
CA ILE A 127 5.85 10.49 -12.00
C ILE A 127 5.15 10.75 -13.33
N LYS A 128 5.40 11.91 -13.91
CA LYS A 128 5.00 12.21 -15.28
C LYS A 128 6.12 11.88 -16.26
N PRO A 129 5.82 11.72 -17.57
CA PRO A 129 6.86 11.44 -18.57
C PRO A 129 8.00 12.46 -18.60
N ASP A 130 7.75 13.72 -18.22
CA ASP A 130 8.77 14.78 -18.12
C ASP A 130 9.65 14.66 -16.87
N GLY A 131 9.40 13.70 -16.00
CA GLY A 131 10.13 13.47 -14.76
C GLY A 131 9.60 14.24 -13.54
N THR A 132 8.55 15.04 -13.69
CA THR A 132 7.95 15.76 -12.56
C THR A 132 7.39 14.77 -11.54
N LYS A 133 7.83 14.88 -10.29
CA LYS A 133 7.58 13.91 -9.21
C LYS A 133 6.72 14.51 -8.11
N LEU A 134 5.79 13.71 -7.59
CA LEU A 134 4.99 14.01 -6.41
C LEU A 134 5.10 12.84 -5.44
N VAL A 135 5.35 13.11 -4.15
CA VAL A 135 5.49 12.09 -3.11
C VAL A 135 4.51 12.36 -1.98
N ALA A 136 3.85 11.32 -1.51
CA ALA A 136 2.98 11.38 -0.34
C ALA A 136 3.14 10.12 0.50
N ASN A 137 2.96 10.27 1.80
CA ASN A 137 3.08 9.18 2.77
C ASN A 137 1.82 9.05 3.60
N GLY A 138 1.54 7.84 4.06
CA GLY A 138 0.46 7.57 4.98
C GLY A 138 0.83 6.48 5.97
N ARG A 139 0.27 6.57 7.16
CA ARG A 139 0.56 5.65 8.26
C ARG A 139 -0.68 5.42 9.11
N VAL A 140 -0.84 4.19 9.60
CA VAL A 140 -1.82 3.84 10.64
C VAL A 140 -1.15 3.00 11.70
N ASP A 141 -1.37 3.38 12.97
CA ASP A 141 -0.79 2.70 14.14
C ASP A 141 -1.75 1.66 14.71
N GLY A 142 -1.18 0.61 15.27
CA GLY A 142 -1.91 -0.47 15.90
C GLY A 142 -0.98 -1.46 16.58
N HIS A 143 -1.45 -2.69 16.71
CA HIS A 143 -0.63 -3.78 17.24
C HIS A 143 -1.01 -5.12 16.62
N ILE A 144 -0.14 -6.11 16.79
CA ILE A 144 -0.30 -7.42 16.16
C ILE A 144 -1.04 -8.35 17.11
N LEU A 145 -2.13 -8.94 16.61
CA LEU A 145 -2.94 -9.93 17.32
C LEU A 145 -2.23 -11.28 17.41
N HIS A 146 -2.73 -12.15 18.32
CA HIS A 146 -2.21 -13.50 18.47
C HIS A 146 -2.81 -14.52 17.50
N GLN A 147 -3.89 -14.17 16.84
CA GLN A 147 -4.58 -15.04 15.88
C GLN A 147 -5.27 -14.21 14.80
N LEU A 148 -5.46 -14.83 13.65
CA LEU A 148 -6.18 -14.23 12.53
C LEU A 148 -7.61 -13.88 12.95
N THR A 149 -8.03 -12.63 12.71
CA THR A 149 -9.34 -12.12 13.10
C THR A 149 -9.92 -11.28 11.95
N GLY A 150 -11.10 -11.69 11.46
CA GLY A 150 -11.77 -11.04 10.33
C GLY A 150 -11.41 -11.68 8.99
N GLU A 151 -12.19 -11.35 7.97
CA GLU A 151 -12.10 -12.01 6.66
C GLU A 151 -11.93 -11.03 5.49
N ASN A 152 -12.03 -9.73 5.75
CA ASN A 152 -11.92 -8.71 4.71
C ASN A 152 -10.46 -8.32 4.45
N GLY A 153 -10.24 -7.57 3.38
CA GLY A 153 -8.92 -7.06 3.05
C GLY A 153 -7.97 -8.11 2.50
N PHE A 154 -6.69 -7.91 2.74
CA PHE A 154 -5.62 -8.79 2.24
C PHE A 154 -4.35 -8.62 3.10
N GLY A 155 -3.33 -9.42 2.80
CA GLY A 155 -2.04 -9.32 3.48
C GLY A 155 -2.13 -9.61 4.98
N TYR A 156 -1.59 -8.71 5.79
CA TYR A 156 -1.57 -8.82 7.24
C TYR A 156 -2.81 -8.27 7.94
N ASP A 157 -3.81 -7.84 7.19
CA ASP A 157 -5.01 -7.21 7.76
C ASP A 157 -5.66 -8.02 8.89
N PRO A 158 -5.75 -9.37 8.82
CA PRO A 158 -6.34 -10.16 9.91
C PRO A 158 -5.54 -10.16 11.21
N LEU A 159 -4.27 -9.77 11.18
CA LEU A 159 -3.40 -9.70 12.37
C LEU A 159 -3.23 -8.28 12.89
N PHE A 160 -3.60 -7.27 12.12
CA PHE A 160 -3.39 -5.88 12.49
C PHE A 160 -4.61 -5.30 13.19
N TYR A 161 -4.47 -5.05 14.48
CA TYR A 161 -5.52 -4.41 15.29
C TYR A 161 -5.37 -2.89 15.23
N VAL A 162 -6.44 -2.22 14.83
CA VAL A 162 -6.48 -0.75 14.73
C VAL A 162 -6.90 -0.18 16.07
N ASP A 163 -5.96 0.41 16.79
CA ASP A 163 -6.19 0.91 18.15
C ASP A 163 -7.34 1.93 18.23
N GLU A 164 -7.46 2.81 17.24
CA GLU A 164 -8.52 3.83 17.18
C GLU A 164 -9.92 3.24 17.10
N LEU A 165 -10.07 2.05 16.49
CA LEU A 165 -11.38 1.47 16.19
C LEU A 165 -11.72 0.23 17.03
N GLY A 166 -10.75 -0.34 17.74
CA GLY A 166 -10.97 -1.54 18.54
C GLY A 166 -11.30 -2.77 17.70
N LYS A 167 -10.81 -2.84 16.46
CA LYS A 167 -11.05 -3.95 15.50
C LYS A 167 -9.80 -4.23 14.70
N SER A 168 -9.69 -5.47 14.18
CA SER A 168 -8.67 -5.75 13.18
C SER A 168 -9.01 -5.07 11.86
N MET A 169 -7.99 -4.80 11.06
CA MET A 169 -8.17 -4.24 9.72
C MET A 169 -9.11 -5.10 8.88
N ALA A 170 -9.04 -6.43 9.04
CA ALA A 170 -9.88 -7.39 8.31
C ALA A 170 -11.35 -7.45 8.79
N GLN A 171 -11.68 -6.79 9.90
CA GLN A 171 -13.05 -6.64 10.38
C GLN A 171 -13.73 -5.37 9.85
N LEU A 172 -13.01 -4.53 9.12
CA LEU A 172 -13.54 -3.30 8.56
C LEU A 172 -14.14 -3.56 7.18
N THR A 173 -15.17 -2.79 6.83
CA THR A 173 -15.61 -2.69 5.43
C THR A 173 -14.56 -1.98 4.61
N ALA A 174 -14.64 -2.10 3.27
CA ALA A 174 -13.71 -1.39 2.38
C ALA A 174 -13.73 0.12 2.63
N ASP A 175 -14.91 0.72 2.79
CA ASP A 175 -15.05 2.15 3.07
C ASP A 175 -14.42 2.54 4.41
N GLN A 176 -14.69 1.77 5.47
CA GLN A 176 -14.09 2.00 6.78
C GLN A 176 -12.57 1.93 6.72
N LYS A 177 -12.04 0.91 6.05
CA LYS A 177 -10.59 0.75 5.87
C LYS A 177 -9.99 1.94 5.12
N ASN A 178 -10.60 2.35 4.00
CA ASN A 178 -10.09 3.47 3.19
C ASN A 178 -10.08 4.79 3.95
N GLN A 179 -10.98 4.98 4.91
CA GLN A 179 -11.01 6.19 5.73
C GLN A 179 -9.82 6.32 6.68
N ILE A 180 -9.30 5.20 7.19
CA ILE A 180 -8.28 5.24 8.26
C ILE A 180 -6.95 4.59 7.89
N SER A 181 -6.89 3.82 6.80
CA SER A 181 -5.70 3.07 6.44
C SER A 181 -4.54 3.98 6.02
N HIS A 182 -3.34 3.41 6.08
CA HIS A 182 -2.12 4.03 5.55
C HIS A 182 -2.30 4.47 4.10
N ARG A 183 -2.88 3.61 3.24
CA ARG A 183 -3.11 3.91 1.83
C ARG A 183 -4.14 5.01 1.63
N GLY A 184 -5.24 4.98 2.38
CA GLY A 184 -6.25 6.04 2.34
C GLY A 184 -5.68 7.39 2.75
N ARG A 185 -4.88 7.42 3.83
CA ARG A 185 -4.23 8.64 4.31
C ARG A 185 -3.20 9.17 3.31
N ALA A 186 -2.38 8.29 2.75
CA ALA A 186 -1.40 8.67 1.74
C ALA A 186 -2.07 9.22 0.48
N LEU A 187 -3.16 8.60 0.03
CA LEU A 187 -3.87 9.06 -1.15
C LEU A 187 -4.50 10.44 -0.94
N ARG A 188 -5.10 10.68 0.22
CA ARG A 188 -5.64 12.01 0.53
C ARG A 188 -4.56 13.09 0.52
N SER A 189 -3.38 12.78 1.07
CA SER A 189 -2.23 13.68 1.03
C SER A 189 -1.75 13.92 -0.42
N PHE A 190 -1.69 12.87 -1.22
CA PHE A 190 -1.35 12.93 -2.64
C PHE A 190 -2.34 13.82 -3.40
N MET A 191 -3.63 13.64 -3.18
CA MET A 191 -4.68 14.36 -3.90
C MET A 191 -4.73 15.85 -3.56
N LYS A 192 -4.25 16.27 -2.40
CA LYS A 192 -4.13 17.70 -2.06
C LYS A 192 -3.19 18.45 -3.02
N GLN A 193 -2.22 17.75 -3.60
CA GLN A 193 -1.20 18.29 -4.48
C GLN A 193 -1.41 17.88 -5.95
N PHE A 194 -2.42 17.06 -6.19
CA PHE A 194 -2.63 16.41 -7.49
C PHE A 194 -2.79 17.40 -8.65
N ASN A 195 -3.62 18.43 -8.47
CA ASN A 195 -3.88 19.40 -9.55
C ASN A 195 -2.64 20.21 -9.91
N ASP A 196 -1.79 20.52 -8.92
CA ASP A 196 -0.54 21.26 -9.16
C ASP A 196 0.51 20.38 -9.87
N TRP A 197 0.47 19.09 -9.62
CA TRP A 197 1.37 18.12 -10.25
C TRP A 197 0.89 17.71 -11.64
N TRP A 198 -0.44 17.51 -11.80
CA TRP A 198 -1.05 17.04 -13.06
C TRP A 198 -0.87 18.05 -14.19
#